data_b9355efaa89c70f17c8bc66754d1eb8a
#
_entry.id   b9355efaa89c70f17c8bc66754d1eb8a
#
_cell.length_a   1.000
_cell.length_b   1.000
_cell.length_c   1.000
_cell.angle_alpha   90.00
_cell.angle_beta   90.00
_cell.angle_gamma   90.00
#
_symmetry.space_group_name_H-M   'P 1'
#
loop_
_entity.id
_entity.type
_entity.pdbx_description
1 polymer ?
#
loop_
_entity_poly.entity_id
_entity_poly.type
_entity_poly.pdbx_seq_one_letter_code
_entity_poly.pdbx_strand_id
1 'polypeptide(L)'
;ILHYTDALLLPAGTGLETRSEQQVELMRRFGATVIVGFADYILKLAEVARNAGLEPGGDIKIRMISGHLGEDGGASMSEAWGGAQTYDWYGVGDTGIIGAEGPDRSGLYIWEDAHLVEILDPDTGQPVPDGERGNICDTVLFKDSVYPVIRFDTKDVSTILPGEGGLGFGFRRLVGFQGRSDNMVKLRGINVYPTGIGTILREVPALGGEYVCRVETVEGRDAMTVVCEASSSDAREGLGERVATLLRQRLGVGVAVEIVDLGGTADVTQVEKRQKPIRLVDVRQKAKS
;
A
#
# COMPACT_ATOMS: atom_id res chain seq x y z
N ILE A 1 1.07 -24.16 1.53
CA ILE A 1 -0.32 -24.04 2.03
C ILE A 1 -0.97 -25.42 2.06
N LEU A 2 -1.04 -26.16 0.95
CA LEU A 2 -1.71 -27.46 0.86
C LEU A 2 -1.27 -28.48 1.95
N HIS A 3 0.03 -28.55 2.25
CA HIS A 3 0.57 -29.48 3.25
C HIS A 3 0.18 -29.15 4.70
N TYR A 4 -0.19 -27.91 4.99
CA TYR A 4 -0.44 -27.46 6.36
C TYR A 4 -1.90 -27.14 6.65
N THR A 5 -2.73 -26.95 5.62
CA THR A 5 -4.11 -26.49 5.80
C THR A 5 -5.15 -27.43 5.19
N ASP A 6 -4.73 -28.46 4.47
CA ASP A 6 -5.60 -29.34 3.66
C ASP A 6 -6.56 -28.56 2.73
N ALA A 7 -6.20 -27.34 2.37
CA ALA A 7 -7.03 -26.48 1.55
C ALA A 7 -6.73 -26.67 0.06
N LEU A 8 -7.78 -26.65 -0.77
CA LEU A 8 -7.63 -26.59 -2.22
C LEU A 8 -7.14 -25.18 -2.62
N LEU A 9 -5.99 -25.12 -3.27
CA LEU A 9 -5.47 -23.89 -3.86
C LEU A 9 -5.87 -23.80 -5.34
N LEU A 10 -6.51 -22.71 -5.73
CA LEU A 10 -6.85 -22.36 -7.10
C LEU A 10 -5.94 -21.22 -7.58
N PRO A 11 -4.78 -21.50 -8.19
CA PRO A 11 -3.87 -20.46 -8.67
C PRO A 11 -4.44 -19.81 -9.93
N ALA A 12 -5.05 -18.64 -9.78
CA ALA A 12 -5.73 -17.94 -10.86
C ALA A 12 -4.86 -16.94 -11.63
N GLY A 13 -3.63 -16.69 -11.15
CA GLY A 13 -2.71 -15.73 -11.77
C GLY A 13 -3.15 -14.27 -11.62
N THR A 14 -2.76 -13.45 -12.58
CA THR A 14 -2.93 -11.97 -12.54
C THR A 14 -4.25 -11.48 -13.19
N GLY A 15 -5.13 -12.38 -13.61
CA GLY A 15 -6.33 -12.03 -14.38
C GLY A 15 -6.10 -11.96 -15.91
N LEU A 16 -4.86 -12.06 -16.36
CA LEU A 16 -4.52 -12.27 -17.77
C LEU A 16 -4.59 -13.74 -18.14
N GLU A 17 -4.07 -14.61 -17.28
CA GLU A 17 -4.07 -16.06 -17.44
C GLU A 17 -5.47 -16.67 -17.27
N THR A 18 -6.20 -16.20 -16.25
CA THR A 18 -7.57 -16.61 -15.98
C THR A 18 -8.45 -15.38 -15.90
N ARG A 19 -9.40 -15.23 -16.83
CA ARG A 19 -10.29 -14.06 -16.87
C ARG A 19 -11.11 -13.93 -15.59
N SER A 20 -11.45 -12.72 -15.22
CA SER A 20 -12.15 -12.40 -13.98
C SER A 20 -13.47 -13.17 -13.82
N GLU A 21 -14.24 -13.32 -14.92
CA GLU A 21 -15.49 -14.09 -14.94
C GLU A 21 -15.25 -15.58 -14.65
N GLN A 22 -14.16 -16.14 -15.17
CA GLN A 22 -13.79 -17.53 -14.89
C GLN A 22 -13.36 -17.69 -13.43
N GLN A 23 -12.63 -16.74 -12.86
CA GLN A 23 -12.25 -16.76 -11.47
C GLN A 23 -13.47 -16.74 -10.55
N VAL A 24 -14.44 -15.86 -10.82
CA VAL A 24 -15.71 -15.79 -10.08
C VAL A 24 -16.47 -17.10 -10.17
N GLU A 25 -16.56 -17.70 -11.35
CA GLU A 25 -17.24 -19.00 -11.51
C GLU A 25 -16.51 -20.14 -10.81
N LEU A 26 -15.16 -20.15 -10.83
CA LEU A 26 -14.37 -21.12 -10.04
C LEU A 26 -14.60 -20.94 -8.54
N MET A 27 -14.60 -19.70 -8.04
CA MET A 27 -14.90 -19.43 -6.63
C MET A 27 -16.26 -19.96 -6.23
N ARG A 28 -17.28 -19.73 -7.06
CA ARG A 28 -18.63 -20.22 -6.81
C ARG A 28 -18.69 -21.76 -6.82
N ARG A 29 -18.13 -22.41 -7.86
CA ARG A 29 -18.20 -23.87 -8.04
C ARG A 29 -17.44 -24.64 -6.98
N PHE A 30 -16.27 -24.16 -6.58
CA PHE A 30 -15.42 -24.81 -5.58
C PHE A 30 -15.72 -24.35 -4.15
N GLY A 31 -16.66 -23.41 -3.96
CA GLY A 31 -17.00 -22.89 -2.65
C GLY A 31 -15.83 -22.20 -1.98
N ALA A 32 -15.12 -21.32 -2.71
CA ALA A 32 -13.98 -20.61 -2.17
C ALA A 32 -14.36 -19.82 -0.92
N THR A 33 -13.50 -19.88 0.10
CA THR A 33 -13.70 -19.21 1.39
C THR A 33 -12.62 -18.19 1.70
N VAL A 34 -11.54 -18.20 0.92
CA VAL A 34 -10.39 -17.30 1.09
C VAL A 34 -9.99 -16.73 -0.28
N ILE A 35 -9.71 -15.44 -0.32
CA ILE A 35 -9.07 -14.79 -1.45
C ILE A 35 -7.70 -14.27 -0.99
N VAL A 36 -6.66 -14.48 -1.82
CA VAL A 36 -5.34 -13.89 -1.62
C VAL A 36 -5.02 -13.04 -2.85
N GLY A 37 -4.70 -11.75 -2.64
CA GLY A 37 -4.41 -10.85 -3.77
C GLY A 37 -4.24 -9.40 -3.37
N PHE A 38 -4.43 -8.50 -4.35
CA PHE A 38 -4.33 -7.05 -4.19
C PHE A 38 -5.73 -6.41 -4.15
N ALA A 39 -5.89 -5.37 -3.34
CA ALA A 39 -7.15 -4.71 -3.05
C ALA A 39 -7.98 -4.38 -4.31
N ASP A 40 -7.38 -3.67 -5.27
CA ASP A 40 -8.10 -3.21 -6.48
C ASP A 40 -8.66 -4.37 -7.29
N TYR A 41 -7.89 -5.46 -7.39
CA TYR A 41 -8.35 -6.63 -8.14
C TYR A 41 -9.42 -7.43 -7.38
N ILE A 42 -9.33 -7.51 -6.07
CA ILE A 42 -10.33 -8.17 -5.21
C ILE A 42 -11.66 -7.42 -5.27
N LEU A 43 -11.62 -6.08 -5.26
CA LEU A 43 -12.81 -5.24 -5.45
C LEU A 43 -13.42 -5.43 -6.84
N LYS A 44 -12.60 -5.47 -7.89
CA LYS A 44 -13.05 -5.77 -9.26
C LYS A 44 -13.72 -7.14 -9.36
N LEU A 45 -13.20 -8.17 -8.69
CA LEU A 45 -13.83 -9.50 -8.69
C LEU A 45 -15.23 -9.47 -8.04
N ALA A 46 -15.43 -8.67 -6.99
CA ALA A 46 -16.76 -8.48 -6.39
C ALA A 46 -17.74 -7.80 -7.35
N GLU A 47 -17.26 -6.81 -8.11
CA GLU A 47 -18.06 -6.15 -9.16
C GLU A 47 -18.42 -7.13 -10.28
N VAL A 48 -17.48 -7.93 -10.75
CA VAL A 48 -17.69 -8.95 -11.78
C VAL A 48 -18.71 -9.99 -11.30
N ALA A 49 -18.66 -10.39 -10.01
CA ALA A 49 -19.64 -11.30 -9.43
C ALA A 49 -21.06 -10.71 -9.47
N ARG A 50 -21.24 -9.45 -9.05
CA ARG A 50 -22.53 -8.75 -9.11
C ARG A 50 -23.05 -8.61 -10.53
N ASN A 51 -22.19 -8.26 -11.49
CA ASN A 51 -22.55 -8.16 -12.90
C ASN A 51 -22.96 -9.51 -13.49
N ALA A 52 -22.49 -10.63 -12.93
CA ALA A 52 -22.92 -11.99 -13.27
C ALA A 52 -24.19 -12.44 -12.52
N GLY A 53 -24.82 -11.57 -11.75
CA GLY A 53 -25.99 -11.87 -10.95
C GLY A 53 -25.72 -12.71 -9.70
N LEU A 54 -24.46 -12.71 -9.22
CA LEU A 54 -24.04 -13.40 -8.01
C LEU A 54 -23.81 -12.39 -6.87
N GLU A 55 -24.29 -12.72 -5.67
CA GLU A 55 -24.09 -11.86 -4.51
C GLU A 55 -22.84 -12.29 -3.73
N PRO A 56 -21.79 -11.41 -3.66
CA PRO A 56 -20.65 -11.66 -2.79
C PRO A 56 -21.07 -11.72 -1.33
N GLY A 57 -20.60 -12.75 -0.60
CA GLY A 57 -21.04 -13.03 0.76
C GLY A 57 -22.30 -13.92 0.86
N GLY A 58 -23.13 -13.95 -0.19
CA GLY A 58 -24.29 -14.81 -0.32
C GLY A 58 -23.99 -16.07 -1.13
N ASP A 59 -23.86 -15.90 -2.46
CA ASP A 59 -23.60 -16.99 -3.40
C ASP A 59 -22.13 -17.44 -3.38
N ILE A 60 -21.21 -16.52 -3.10
CA ILE A 60 -19.78 -16.78 -2.94
C ILE A 60 -19.38 -16.38 -1.51
N LYS A 61 -19.18 -17.37 -0.64
CA LYS A 61 -19.03 -17.18 0.80
C LYS A 61 -17.58 -16.98 1.22
N ILE A 62 -16.97 -15.91 0.78
CA ILE A 62 -15.62 -15.53 1.25
C ILE A 62 -15.70 -15.14 2.72
N ARG A 63 -14.86 -15.75 3.54
CA ARG A 63 -14.74 -15.49 4.98
C ARG A 63 -13.48 -14.68 5.31
N MET A 64 -12.43 -14.84 4.49
CA MET A 64 -11.14 -14.19 4.72
C MET A 64 -10.56 -13.67 3.41
N ILE A 65 -10.01 -12.49 3.48
CA ILE A 65 -9.23 -11.86 2.43
C ILE A 65 -7.83 -11.61 3.00
N SER A 66 -6.80 -12.18 2.38
CA SER A 66 -5.41 -11.94 2.73
C SER A 66 -4.74 -11.22 1.57
N GLY A 67 -4.31 -9.99 1.80
CA GLY A 67 -3.79 -9.18 0.72
C GLY A 67 -3.15 -7.88 1.20
N HIS A 68 -2.55 -7.16 0.26
CA HIS A 68 -2.20 -5.77 0.53
C HIS A 68 -3.50 -4.96 0.62
N LEU A 69 -3.85 -4.57 1.86
CA LEU A 69 -5.19 -4.04 2.16
C LEU A 69 -5.45 -2.63 1.63
N GLY A 70 -4.43 -2.00 1.07
CA GLY A 70 -4.57 -0.61 0.65
C GLY A 70 -4.67 0.34 1.85
N GLU A 71 -5.14 1.54 1.57
CA GLU A 71 -5.07 2.64 2.51
C GLU A 71 -6.24 2.68 3.51
N ASP A 72 -7.35 1.98 3.22
CA ASP A 72 -8.54 1.90 4.08
C ASP A 72 -8.49 0.71 5.05
N GLY A 73 -7.34 0.02 5.13
CA GLY A 73 -7.17 -1.15 5.98
C GLY A 73 -8.07 -2.33 5.59
N GLY A 74 -8.52 -2.37 4.33
CA GLY A 74 -9.34 -3.44 3.79
C GLY A 74 -10.84 -3.31 4.05
N ALA A 75 -11.31 -2.16 4.55
CA ALA A 75 -12.73 -1.94 4.84
C ALA A 75 -13.61 -2.10 3.60
N SER A 76 -13.21 -1.49 2.48
CA SER A 76 -13.94 -1.62 1.21
C SER A 76 -14.01 -3.06 0.70
N MET A 77 -12.93 -3.83 0.85
CA MET A 77 -12.93 -5.25 0.48
C MET A 77 -13.84 -6.08 1.39
N SER A 78 -13.80 -5.82 2.69
CA SER A 78 -14.70 -6.47 3.66
C SER A 78 -16.16 -6.23 3.28
N GLU A 79 -16.54 -4.99 3.04
CA GLU A 79 -17.89 -4.61 2.63
C GLU A 79 -18.27 -5.27 1.30
N ALA A 80 -17.39 -5.18 0.28
CA ALA A 80 -17.64 -5.74 -1.04
C ALA A 80 -17.88 -7.25 -1.03
N TRP A 81 -17.32 -7.98 -0.07
CA TRP A 81 -17.41 -9.43 0.09
C TRP A 81 -18.24 -9.86 1.30
N GLY A 82 -19.25 -9.05 1.67
CA GLY A 82 -20.27 -9.44 2.66
C GLY A 82 -19.76 -9.57 4.09
N GLY A 83 -18.77 -8.76 4.48
CA GLY A 83 -18.19 -8.74 5.82
C GLY A 83 -17.02 -9.71 6.02
N ALA A 84 -16.35 -10.14 4.94
CA ALA A 84 -15.16 -10.99 5.04
C ALA A 84 -14.07 -10.32 5.88
N GLN A 85 -13.38 -11.09 6.74
CA GLN A 85 -12.25 -10.60 7.51
C GLN A 85 -11.06 -10.34 6.59
N THR A 86 -10.42 -9.19 6.74
CA THR A 86 -9.25 -8.80 5.94
C THR A 86 -7.98 -8.88 6.78
N TYR A 87 -6.88 -9.34 6.20
CA TYR A 87 -5.56 -9.44 6.86
C TYR A 87 -4.48 -8.94 5.91
N ASP A 88 -3.67 -8.02 6.40
CA ASP A 88 -2.55 -7.46 5.64
C ASP A 88 -1.36 -8.42 5.61
N TRP A 89 -0.54 -8.28 4.59
CA TRP A 89 0.78 -8.89 4.49
C TRP A 89 1.75 -7.96 3.76
N TYR A 90 3.01 -8.13 4.03
CA TYR A 90 4.09 -7.42 3.35
C TYR A 90 5.09 -8.40 2.74
N GLY A 91 5.51 -8.11 1.52
CA GLY A 91 6.55 -8.82 0.80
C GLY A 91 6.86 -8.16 -0.53
N VAL A 92 7.98 -8.54 -1.11
CA VAL A 92 8.42 -8.07 -2.43
C VAL A 92 8.77 -9.25 -3.31
N GLY A 93 8.76 -9.05 -4.64
CA GLY A 93 8.96 -10.14 -5.61
C GLY A 93 10.25 -10.92 -5.43
N ASP A 94 11.31 -10.25 -4.98
CA ASP A 94 12.64 -10.85 -4.79
C ASP A 94 12.73 -11.72 -3.53
N THR A 95 12.05 -11.33 -2.46
CA THR A 95 12.14 -12.01 -1.15
C THR A 95 10.97 -12.95 -0.88
N GLY A 96 9.83 -12.73 -1.49
CA GLY A 96 8.56 -13.36 -1.15
C GLY A 96 7.82 -12.59 -0.05
N ILE A 97 6.91 -13.25 0.66
CA ILE A 97 6.18 -12.66 1.79
C ILE A 97 7.07 -12.70 3.03
N ILE A 98 7.30 -11.52 3.60
CA ILE A 98 8.18 -11.31 4.75
C ILE A 98 7.40 -11.41 6.07
N GLY A 99 6.15 -10.94 6.08
CA GLY A 99 5.33 -10.97 7.27
C GLY A 99 3.85 -10.78 6.97
N ALA A 100 3.01 -11.14 7.92
CA ALA A 100 1.57 -11.06 7.79
C ALA A 100 0.90 -10.68 9.12
N GLU A 101 -0.25 -10.04 9.01
CA GLU A 101 -1.07 -9.66 10.13
C GLU A 101 -1.73 -10.88 10.79
N GLY A 102 -1.80 -10.86 12.10
CA GLY A 102 -2.52 -11.86 12.89
C GLY A 102 -3.90 -11.38 13.36
N PRO A 103 -4.73 -12.27 13.96
CA PRO A 103 -6.06 -11.92 14.45
C PRO A 103 -6.07 -10.90 15.58
N ASP A 104 -4.95 -10.69 16.24
CA ASP A 104 -4.76 -9.67 17.30
C ASP A 104 -4.55 -8.24 16.76
N ARG A 105 -4.39 -8.08 15.44
CA ARG A 105 -4.22 -6.78 14.76
C ARG A 105 -3.07 -5.94 15.32
N SER A 106 -2.04 -6.58 15.85
CA SER A 106 -0.93 -5.90 16.51
C SER A 106 0.26 -5.58 15.59
N GLY A 107 0.07 -5.63 14.28
CA GLY A 107 1.08 -5.42 13.24
C GLY A 107 1.36 -6.69 12.43
N LEU A 108 2.33 -6.59 11.51
CA LEU A 108 2.71 -7.72 10.65
C LEU A 108 3.81 -8.52 11.35
N TYR A 109 3.51 -9.73 11.77
CA TYR A 109 4.48 -10.67 12.32
C TYR A 109 5.50 -11.06 11.26
N ILE A 110 6.77 -10.79 11.50
CA ILE A 110 7.88 -11.15 10.60
C ILE A 110 8.12 -12.65 10.73
N TRP A 111 8.23 -13.35 9.62
CA TRP A 111 8.55 -14.78 9.62
C TRP A 111 10.04 -15.00 9.82
N GLU A 112 10.54 -14.81 11.06
CA GLU A 112 11.96 -14.80 11.43
C GLU A 112 12.65 -16.17 11.33
N ASP A 113 11.90 -17.22 11.13
CA ASP A 113 12.43 -18.54 10.73
C ASP A 113 12.81 -18.61 9.24
N ALA A 114 12.33 -17.69 8.44
CA ALA A 114 12.55 -17.61 6.99
C ALA A 114 13.25 -16.32 6.55
N HIS A 115 13.19 -15.25 7.35
CA HIS A 115 13.65 -13.91 7.00
C HIS A 115 14.42 -13.26 8.14
N LEU A 116 15.59 -12.69 7.84
CA LEU A 116 16.29 -11.78 8.73
C LEU A 116 16.01 -10.34 8.26
N VAL A 117 15.14 -9.65 8.98
CA VAL A 117 14.74 -8.28 8.68
C VAL A 117 15.50 -7.29 9.55
N GLU A 118 16.12 -6.32 8.89
CA GLU A 118 16.76 -5.14 9.49
C GLU A 118 15.99 -3.90 9.05
N ILE A 119 15.89 -2.88 9.89
CA ILE A 119 15.43 -1.56 9.49
C ILE A 119 16.64 -0.65 9.44
N LEU A 120 16.90 -0.07 8.27
CA LEU A 120 18.09 0.72 8.00
C LEU A 120 17.74 2.19 7.79
N ASP A 121 18.56 3.07 8.36
CA ASP A 121 18.52 4.49 8.02
C ASP A 121 18.81 4.68 6.51
N PRO A 122 17.95 5.35 5.75
CA PRO A 122 18.08 5.44 4.29
C PRO A 122 19.28 6.27 3.82
N ASP A 123 19.83 7.15 4.67
CA ASP A 123 20.97 8.02 4.34
C ASP A 123 22.29 7.32 4.67
N THR A 124 22.37 6.61 5.79
CA THR A 124 23.62 6.00 6.29
C THR A 124 23.72 4.49 6.02
N GLY A 125 22.60 3.81 5.78
CA GLY A 125 22.54 2.35 5.63
C GLY A 125 22.83 1.58 6.92
N GLN A 126 22.84 2.27 8.07
CA GLN A 126 23.05 1.63 9.37
C GLN A 126 21.72 1.19 9.99
N PRO A 127 21.70 0.10 10.77
CA PRO A 127 20.49 -0.30 11.51
C PRO A 127 20.03 0.80 12.47
N VAL A 128 18.69 0.98 12.53
CA VAL A 128 18.06 1.87 13.51
C VAL A 128 17.45 1.06 14.66
N PRO A 129 17.28 1.64 15.85
CA PRO A 129 16.58 1.01 16.96
C PRO A 129 15.11 0.67 16.65
N ASP A 130 14.56 -0.35 17.33
CA ASP A 130 13.14 -0.65 17.27
C ASP A 130 12.32 0.58 17.68
N GLY A 131 11.22 0.83 16.96
CA GLY A 131 10.41 2.03 17.10
C GLY A 131 10.82 3.17 16.17
N GLU A 132 11.98 3.11 15.57
CA GLU A 132 12.41 4.09 14.56
C GLU A 132 12.09 3.63 13.13
N ARG A 133 11.89 4.61 12.25
CA ARG A 133 11.53 4.40 10.85
C ARG A 133 12.77 4.28 9.98
N GLY A 134 12.77 3.32 9.05
CA GLY A 134 13.82 3.19 8.04
C GLY A 134 13.44 2.24 6.91
N ASN A 135 14.39 1.96 6.03
CA ASN A 135 14.22 1.00 4.94
C ASN A 135 14.17 -0.42 5.48
N ILE A 136 13.25 -1.21 4.97
CA ILE A 136 13.26 -2.66 5.18
C ILE A 136 14.38 -3.25 4.35
N CYS A 137 15.31 -3.89 5.04
CA CYS A 137 16.39 -4.67 4.45
C CYS A 137 16.19 -6.13 4.83
N ASP A 138 16.07 -7.02 3.85
CA ASP A 138 15.75 -8.43 4.10
C ASP A 138 16.83 -9.38 3.60
N THR A 139 17.11 -10.41 4.41
CA THR A 139 17.89 -11.56 4.03
C THR A 139 17.01 -12.81 4.09
N VAL A 140 16.87 -13.49 2.95
CA VAL A 140 16.07 -14.72 2.86
C VAL A 140 16.90 -15.92 3.29
N LEU A 141 16.50 -16.59 4.38
CA LEU A 141 17.28 -17.66 5.00
C LEU A 141 17.14 -19.02 4.33
N PHE A 142 16.09 -19.23 3.55
CA PHE A 142 15.79 -20.51 2.90
C PHE A 142 16.12 -20.56 1.40
N LYS A 143 16.57 -19.45 0.80
CA LYS A 143 16.76 -19.34 -0.65
C LYS A 143 18.20 -19.76 -1.02
N ASP A 144 18.34 -20.93 -1.57
CA ASP A 144 19.62 -21.55 -1.97
C ASP A 144 19.88 -21.54 -3.48
N SER A 145 19.07 -20.76 -4.24
CA SER A 145 19.15 -20.67 -5.69
C SER A 145 20.31 -19.78 -6.16
N VAL A 146 20.48 -19.67 -7.49
CA VAL A 146 21.48 -18.80 -8.14
C VAL A 146 21.38 -17.31 -7.78
N TYR A 147 20.27 -16.90 -7.19
CA TYR A 147 20.06 -15.54 -6.65
C TYR A 147 19.75 -15.61 -5.16
N PRO A 148 20.76 -15.79 -4.30
CA PRO A 148 20.58 -15.67 -2.86
C PRO A 148 20.30 -14.20 -2.51
N VAL A 149 19.22 -13.96 -1.80
CA VAL A 149 18.83 -12.60 -1.38
C VAL A 149 19.46 -12.33 -0.02
N ILE A 150 20.55 -11.56 -0.01
CA ILE A 150 21.30 -11.22 1.21
C ILE A 150 21.31 -9.69 1.34
N ARG A 151 20.78 -9.17 2.45
CA ARG A 151 20.66 -7.73 2.75
C ARG A 151 20.09 -6.93 1.59
N PHE A 152 18.96 -7.39 1.06
CA PHE A 152 18.25 -6.73 -0.02
C PHE A 152 17.50 -5.51 0.53
N ASP A 153 17.96 -4.31 0.15
CA ASP A 153 17.28 -3.06 0.48
C ASP A 153 16.06 -2.88 -0.42
N THR A 154 14.88 -3.09 0.12
CA THR A 154 13.61 -3.03 -0.61
C THR A 154 13.24 -1.61 -1.04
N LYS A 155 13.86 -0.60 -0.44
CA LYS A 155 13.47 0.82 -0.51
C LYS A 155 12.08 1.10 0.08
N ASP A 156 11.40 0.09 0.57
CA ASP A 156 10.15 0.26 1.31
C ASP A 156 10.45 0.62 2.76
N VAL A 157 9.69 1.53 3.31
CA VAL A 157 9.90 2.07 4.65
C VAL A 157 8.91 1.44 5.61
N SER A 158 9.41 1.02 6.77
CA SER A 158 8.61 0.55 7.89
C SER A 158 9.29 0.87 9.22
N THR A 159 8.70 0.34 10.30
CA THR A 159 9.18 0.42 11.68
C THR A 159 8.96 -0.93 12.33
N ILE A 160 9.95 -1.44 13.06
CA ILE A 160 9.74 -2.59 13.95
C ILE A 160 9.03 -2.11 15.20
N LEU A 161 7.90 -2.72 15.51
CA LEU A 161 7.15 -2.42 16.73
C LEU A 161 7.88 -2.93 17.96
N PRO A 162 8.06 -2.11 19.00
CA PRO A 162 8.66 -2.58 20.24
C PRO A 162 7.72 -3.54 20.99
N GLY A 163 8.30 -4.44 21.76
CA GLY A 163 7.57 -5.41 22.60
C GLY A 163 6.97 -6.58 21.83
N GLU A 164 6.30 -7.46 22.58
CA GLU A 164 5.70 -8.69 22.07
C GLU A 164 4.29 -8.46 21.50
N GLY A 165 3.86 -9.32 20.55
CA GLY A 165 2.51 -9.34 20.04
C GLY A 165 1.55 -10.16 20.91
N GLY A 166 0.24 -10.00 20.66
CA GLY A 166 -0.81 -10.69 21.44
C GLY A 166 -0.93 -12.19 21.20
N LEU A 167 -0.24 -12.73 20.18
CA LEU A 167 -0.35 -14.15 19.81
C LEU A 167 0.63 -15.07 20.57
N GLY A 168 1.52 -14.50 21.40
CA GLY A 168 2.51 -15.27 22.15
C GLY A 168 3.64 -15.83 21.26
N PHE A 169 3.77 -15.38 20.02
CA PHE A 169 4.94 -15.65 19.19
C PHE A 169 6.06 -14.71 19.57
N GLY A 170 7.29 -15.24 19.66
CA GLY A 170 8.49 -14.42 19.89
C GLY A 170 8.93 -13.60 18.66
N PHE A 171 8.16 -13.59 17.58
CA PHE A 171 8.47 -12.89 16.35
C PHE A 171 8.26 -11.38 16.49
N ARG A 172 9.22 -10.60 15.98
CA ARG A 172 9.08 -9.15 15.86
C ARG A 172 7.97 -8.81 14.85
N ARG A 173 7.51 -7.56 14.92
CA ARG A 173 6.40 -7.10 14.07
C ARG A 173 6.74 -5.80 13.39
N LEU A 174 6.33 -5.67 12.12
CA LEU A 174 6.34 -4.41 11.38
C LEU A 174 5.02 -3.66 11.58
N VAL A 175 5.10 -2.33 11.56
CA VAL A 175 3.88 -1.48 11.46
C VAL A 175 3.13 -1.73 10.16
N GLY A 176 3.84 -2.18 9.11
CA GLY A 176 3.35 -2.31 7.75
C GLY A 176 4.05 -1.33 6.81
N PHE A 177 3.57 -1.23 5.58
CA PHE A 177 4.14 -0.35 4.57
C PHE A 177 3.87 1.13 4.90
N GLN A 178 4.93 1.93 5.01
CA GLN A 178 4.85 3.36 5.34
C GLN A 178 5.34 4.29 4.20
N GLY A 179 5.63 3.73 3.03
CA GLY A 179 6.09 4.48 1.87
C GLY A 179 7.40 3.94 1.30
N ARG A 180 8.01 4.67 0.36
CA ARG A 180 9.28 4.30 -0.26
C ARG A 180 10.31 5.42 -0.08
N SER A 181 11.54 5.02 0.24
CA SER A 181 12.65 5.98 0.42
C SER A 181 13.17 6.54 -0.91
N ASP A 182 13.07 5.78 -2.00
CA ASP A 182 13.43 6.27 -3.34
C ASP A 182 12.43 7.29 -3.92
N ASN A 183 11.23 7.38 -3.35
CA ASN A 183 10.24 8.41 -3.63
C ASN A 183 10.15 9.45 -2.52
N MET A 184 11.06 9.41 -1.55
CA MET A 184 11.12 10.39 -0.47
C MET A 184 11.66 11.74 -0.98
N VAL A 185 11.03 12.80 -0.53
CA VAL A 185 11.48 14.17 -0.79
C VAL A 185 11.87 14.85 0.51
N LYS A 186 13.10 15.30 0.60
CA LYS A 186 13.57 16.07 1.78
C LYS A 186 13.20 17.55 1.60
N LEU A 187 12.19 18.00 2.35
CA LEU A 187 11.75 19.40 2.34
C LEU A 187 12.17 20.07 3.65
N ARG A 188 13.07 21.05 3.56
CA ARG A 188 13.52 21.82 4.74
C ARG A 188 13.97 20.93 5.91
N GLY A 189 14.67 19.82 5.58
CA GLY A 189 15.16 18.86 6.58
C GLY A 189 14.16 17.79 7.00
N ILE A 190 12.89 17.86 6.57
CA ILE A 190 11.85 16.88 6.88
C ILE A 190 11.66 15.91 5.71
N ASN A 191 11.65 14.63 6.00
CA ASN A 191 11.40 13.58 5.02
C ASN A 191 9.90 13.48 4.74
N VAL A 192 9.49 13.79 3.52
CA VAL A 192 8.10 13.67 3.04
C VAL A 192 8.00 12.49 2.08
N TYR A 193 7.04 11.62 2.32
CA TYR A 193 6.76 10.46 1.48
C TYR A 193 5.50 10.73 0.65
N PRO A 194 5.62 11.03 -0.65
CA PRO A 194 4.47 11.35 -1.51
C PRO A 194 3.37 10.29 -1.48
N THR A 195 3.72 9.02 -1.43
CA THR A 195 2.75 7.92 -1.35
C THR A 195 1.94 7.91 -0.05
N GLY A 196 2.48 8.42 1.06
CA GLY A 196 1.78 8.53 2.34
C GLY A 196 0.81 9.71 2.44
N ILE A 197 0.87 10.66 1.51
CA ILE A 197 0.00 11.84 1.51
C ILE A 197 -1.47 11.45 1.25
N GLY A 198 -1.71 10.41 0.47
CA GLY A 198 -3.07 9.94 0.18
C GLY A 198 -3.88 9.61 1.44
N THR A 199 -3.24 9.01 2.45
CA THR A 199 -3.90 8.72 3.74
C THR A 199 -4.40 9.99 4.43
N ILE A 200 -3.63 11.08 4.36
CA ILE A 200 -4.00 12.36 4.96
C ILE A 200 -5.15 13.01 4.15
N LEU A 201 -5.07 12.94 2.82
CA LEU A 201 -6.08 13.56 1.95
C LEU A 201 -7.47 12.94 2.09
N ARG A 202 -7.56 11.65 2.43
CA ARG A 202 -8.86 10.99 2.70
C ARG A 202 -9.60 11.50 3.93
N GLU A 203 -8.91 12.17 4.86
CA GLU A 203 -9.58 12.85 5.97
C GLU A 203 -10.47 14.02 5.49
N VAL A 204 -10.40 14.37 4.18
CA VAL A 204 -11.14 15.48 3.58
C VAL A 204 -12.15 14.95 2.55
N PRO A 205 -13.42 14.75 2.92
CA PRO A 205 -14.45 14.16 2.04
C PRO A 205 -14.72 14.93 0.75
N ALA A 206 -14.33 16.21 0.70
CA ALA A 206 -14.47 17.06 -0.50
C ALA A 206 -13.43 16.79 -1.60
N LEU A 207 -12.48 15.86 -1.36
CA LEU A 207 -11.52 15.43 -2.37
C LEU A 207 -11.98 14.16 -3.08
N GLY A 208 -11.62 14.02 -4.36
CA GLY A 208 -11.94 12.86 -5.21
C GLY A 208 -11.02 11.64 -5.02
N GLY A 209 -10.02 11.74 -4.13
CA GLY A 209 -9.09 10.66 -3.80
C GLY A 209 -7.81 10.64 -4.64
N GLU A 210 -7.81 11.12 -5.89
CA GLU A 210 -6.61 11.16 -6.72
C GLU A 210 -5.76 12.41 -6.48
N TYR A 211 -4.43 12.22 -6.54
CA TYR A 211 -3.46 13.29 -6.31
C TYR A 211 -2.09 12.96 -6.90
N VAL A 212 -1.26 14.00 -7.07
CA VAL A 212 0.15 13.88 -7.41
C VAL A 212 0.95 14.98 -6.70
N CYS A 213 2.15 14.65 -6.27
CA CYS A 213 3.11 15.61 -5.70
C CYS A 213 4.08 16.06 -6.79
N ARG A 214 4.18 17.37 -7.00
CA ARG A 214 5.15 18.00 -7.89
C ARG A 214 6.22 18.66 -7.03
N VAL A 215 7.48 18.35 -7.29
CA VAL A 215 8.63 18.94 -6.58
C VAL A 215 9.47 19.73 -7.55
N GLU A 216 9.79 20.96 -7.16
CA GLU A 216 10.58 21.91 -7.93
C GLU A 216 11.50 22.72 -7.02
N THR A 217 12.48 23.39 -7.60
CA THR A 217 13.33 24.35 -6.87
C THR A 217 12.83 25.77 -7.14
N VAL A 218 12.32 26.44 -6.10
CA VAL A 218 11.85 27.82 -6.15
C VAL A 218 12.81 28.68 -5.30
N GLU A 219 13.40 29.71 -5.90
CA GLU A 219 14.35 30.62 -5.24
C GLU A 219 15.48 29.89 -4.49
N GLY A 220 16.02 28.82 -5.09
CA GLY A 220 17.08 28.00 -4.52
C GLY A 220 16.67 27.09 -3.37
N ARG A 221 15.37 26.89 -3.14
CA ARG A 221 14.82 26.00 -2.12
C ARG A 221 13.87 25.00 -2.74
N ASP A 222 13.90 23.77 -2.24
CA ASP A 222 12.98 22.75 -2.67
C ASP A 222 11.56 23.03 -2.13
N ALA A 223 10.60 23.02 -3.03
CA ALA A 223 9.18 23.23 -2.78
C ALA A 223 8.38 22.05 -3.33
N MET A 224 7.32 21.69 -2.63
CA MET A 224 6.38 20.66 -3.07
C MET A 224 5.00 21.28 -3.21
N THR A 225 4.35 20.97 -4.33
CA THR A 225 2.93 21.24 -4.56
C THR A 225 2.19 19.91 -4.61
N VAL A 226 1.16 19.76 -3.80
CA VAL A 226 0.25 18.61 -3.84
C VAL A 226 -0.94 19.02 -4.69
N VAL A 227 -1.08 18.40 -5.87
CA VAL A 227 -2.20 18.62 -6.78
C VAL A 227 -3.26 17.58 -6.46
N CYS A 228 -4.44 18.01 -6.02
CA CYS A 228 -5.53 17.15 -5.58
C CYS A 228 -6.79 17.36 -6.43
N GLU A 229 -7.53 16.31 -6.68
CA GLU A 229 -8.82 16.39 -7.34
C GLU A 229 -9.94 16.70 -6.35
N ALA A 230 -10.78 17.69 -6.67
CA ALA A 230 -12.03 17.90 -5.94
C ALA A 230 -13.07 16.86 -6.32
N SER A 231 -13.90 16.41 -5.36
CA SER A 231 -14.99 15.47 -5.61
C SER A 231 -16.13 16.09 -6.46
N SER A 232 -16.26 17.43 -6.44
CA SER A 232 -17.17 18.20 -7.27
C SER A 232 -16.68 19.64 -7.45
N SER A 233 -17.17 20.32 -8.48
CA SER A 233 -16.81 21.72 -8.77
C SER A 233 -17.21 22.68 -7.64
N ASP A 234 -18.32 22.41 -6.96
CA ASP A 234 -18.85 23.26 -5.87
C ASP A 234 -18.05 23.15 -4.58
N ALA A 235 -17.22 22.11 -4.45
CA ALA A 235 -16.43 21.85 -3.24
C ALA A 235 -15.12 22.66 -3.15
N ARG A 236 -14.79 23.48 -4.14
CA ARG A 236 -13.46 24.11 -4.29
C ARG A 236 -13.16 25.29 -3.37
N GLU A 237 -14.20 26.03 -2.96
CA GLU A 237 -14.00 27.27 -2.19
C GLU A 237 -13.34 26.98 -0.83
N GLY A 238 -12.19 27.59 -0.61
CA GLY A 238 -11.40 27.40 0.61
C GLY A 238 -10.80 25.99 0.81
N LEU A 239 -11.02 25.06 -0.14
CA LEU A 239 -10.56 23.67 -0.01
C LEU A 239 -9.03 23.59 0.02
N GLY A 240 -8.34 24.33 -0.86
CA GLY A 240 -6.88 24.32 -0.92
C GLY A 240 -6.21 24.76 0.39
N GLU A 241 -6.73 25.79 1.03
CA GLU A 241 -6.19 26.26 2.32
C GLU A 241 -6.42 25.27 3.47
N ARG A 242 -7.60 24.63 3.50
CA ARG A 242 -7.91 23.59 4.47
C ARG A 242 -6.97 22.39 4.31
N VAL A 243 -6.78 21.93 3.10
CA VAL A 243 -5.88 20.81 2.79
C VAL A 243 -4.42 21.18 3.11
N ALA A 244 -3.97 22.37 2.75
CA ALA A 244 -2.61 22.85 3.07
C ALA A 244 -2.37 22.90 4.58
N THR A 245 -3.37 23.34 5.35
CA THR A 245 -3.30 23.39 6.81
C THR A 245 -3.21 21.99 7.40
N LEU A 246 -4.05 21.06 6.94
CA LEU A 246 -4.03 19.65 7.36
C LEU A 246 -2.68 19.00 7.05
N LEU A 247 -2.22 19.14 5.82
CA LEU A 247 -0.92 18.59 5.39
C LEU A 247 0.23 19.14 6.24
N ARG A 248 0.23 20.45 6.51
CA ARG A 248 1.26 21.07 7.36
C ARG A 248 1.27 20.48 8.79
N GLN A 249 0.08 20.25 9.37
CA GLN A 249 -0.02 19.65 10.70
C GLN A 249 0.48 18.20 10.73
N ARG A 250 0.17 17.41 9.70
CA ARG A 250 0.52 15.98 9.63
C ARG A 250 1.97 15.74 9.18
N LEU A 251 2.47 16.52 8.24
CA LEU A 251 3.83 16.36 7.68
C LEU A 251 4.90 17.11 8.50
N GLY A 252 4.52 18.09 9.31
CA GLY A 252 5.46 18.97 10.02
C GLY A 252 6.16 19.99 9.12
N VAL A 253 5.80 20.07 7.83
CA VAL A 253 6.35 21.02 6.85
C VAL A 253 5.25 21.57 5.95
N GLY A 254 5.35 22.84 5.57
CA GLY A 254 4.37 23.47 4.68
C GLY A 254 4.61 23.05 3.23
N VAL A 255 3.53 22.65 2.56
CA VAL A 255 3.46 22.35 1.13
C VAL A 255 2.40 23.22 0.48
N ALA A 256 2.55 23.54 -0.80
CA ALA A 256 1.51 24.20 -1.58
C ALA A 256 0.43 23.16 -1.97
N VAL A 257 -0.80 23.62 -2.16
CA VAL A 257 -1.90 22.77 -2.61
C VAL A 257 -2.58 23.43 -3.82
N GLU A 258 -2.77 22.64 -4.86
CA GLU A 258 -3.50 22.99 -6.06
C GLU A 258 -4.73 22.07 -6.19
N ILE A 259 -5.91 22.64 -6.33
CA ILE A 259 -7.15 21.88 -6.49
C ILE A 259 -7.56 21.88 -7.95
N VAL A 260 -7.70 20.71 -8.53
CA VAL A 260 -8.13 20.49 -9.92
C VAL A 260 -9.48 19.78 -9.98
N ASP A 261 -10.08 19.72 -11.17
CA ASP A 261 -11.32 18.96 -11.40
C ASP A 261 -11.06 17.46 -11.31
N LEU A 262 -12.12 16.70 -11.10
CA LEU A 262 -12.08 15.23 -11.13
C LEU A 262 -11.52 14.75 -12.47
N GLY A 263 -10.54 13.86 -12.44
CA GLY A 263 -9.78 13.40 -13.61
C GLY A 263 -8.63 14.32 -14.03
N GLY A 264 -8.46 15.50 -13.40
CA GLY A 264 -7.43 16.48 -13.77
C GLY A 264 -5.99 16.03 -13.51
N THR A 265 -5.79 14.97 -12.73
CA THR A 265 -4.46 14.37 -12.50
C THR A 265 -4.19 13.13 -13.35
N ALA A 266 -5.19 12.60 -14.08
CA ALA A 266 -5.14 11.29 -14.74
C ALA A 266 -3.97 11.14 -15.73
N ASP A 267 -3.67 12.18 -16.53
CA ASP A 267 -2.57 12.15 -17.50
C ASP A 267 -1.19 12.00 -16.82
N VAL A 268 -1.02 12.61 -15.65
CA VAL A 268 0.23 12.59 -14.90
C VAL A 268 0.35 11.32 -14.07
N THR A 269 -0.71 10.97 -13.36
CA THR A 269 -0.74 9.79 -12.48
C THR A 269 -0.78 8.49 -13.27
N GLN A 270 -1.28 8.52 -14.51
CA GLN A 270 -1.51 7.36 -15.37
C GLN A 270 -2.37 6.28 -14.68
N VAL A 271 -3.28 6.69 -13.81
CA VAL A 271 -4.10 5.80 -12.97
C VAL A 271 -4.87 4.75 -13.80
N GLU A 272 -5.32 5.09 -15.00
CA GLU A 272 -6.03 4.18 -15.91
C GLU A 272 -5.11 3.13 -16.57
N LYS A 273 -3.80 3.38 -16.63
CA LYS A 273 -2.83 2.57 -17.38
C LYS A 273 -1.85 1.82 -16.50
N ARG A 274 -1.77 2.15 -15.21
CA ARG A 274 -0.79 1.60 -14.27
C ARG A 274 -1.49 1.01 -13.06
N GLN A 275 -1.02 -0.15 -12.61
CA GLN A 275 -1.47 -0.74 -11.33
C GLN A 275 -1.11 0.12 -10.11
N LYS A 276 -0.02 0.90 -10.20
CA LYS A 276 0.40 1.85 -9.16
C LYS A 276 0.51 3.24 -9.81
N PRO A 277 -0.35 4.18 -9.46
CA PRO A 277 -0.32 5.55 -9.98
C PRO A 277 0.99 6.26 -9.65
N ILE A 278 1.43 7.17 -10.51
CA ILE A 278 2.58 8.04 -10.25
C ILE A 278 2.17 9.06 -9.18
N ARG A 279 2.85 9.06 -8.05
CA ARG A 279 2.58 9.97 -6.93
C ARG A 279 3.61 11.08 -6.77
N LEU A 280 4.72 11.00 -7.50
CA LEU A 280 5.79 12.00 -7.47
C LEU A 280 6.23 12.37 -8.88
N VAL A 281 6.27 13.67 -9.17
CA VAL A 281 6.92 14.30 -10.34
C VAL A 281 8.01 15.23 -9.83
N ASP A 282 9.25 14.79 -9.93
CA ASP A 282 10.41 15.59 -9.53
C ASP A 282 10.98 16.31 -10.76
N VAL A 283 10.73 17.61 -10.85
CA VAL A 283 11.22 18.44 -11.97
C VAL A 283 12.60 19.05 -11.71
N ARG A 284 13.15 18.90 -10.49
CA ARG A 284 14.49 19.39 -10.14
C ARG A 284 15.59 18.73 -10.97
N GLN A 285 15.38 17.46 -11.37
CA GLN A 285 16.37 16.67 -12.13
C GLN A 285 16.49 17.08 -13.61
N LYS A 286 15.48 17.77 -14.17
CA LYS A 286 15.52 18.24 -15.57
C LYS A 286 16.45 19.43 -15.81
N ALA A 287 16.92 20.08 -14.76
CA ALA A 287 17.83 21.22 -14.84
C ALA A 287 19.33 20.83 -14.82
N LYS A 288 19.63 19.52 -14.72
CA LYS A 288 21.02 19.00 -14.65
C LYS A 288 21.48 18.24 -15.90
N SER A 289 20.69 18.23 -16.99
CA SER A 289 21.07 17.63 -18.27
C SER A 289 21.45 18.66 -19.33
#